data_08d64f70a698ae15e88bf7028a379fb2
#
_entry.id   08d64f70a698ae15e88bf7028a379fb2
#
_cell.length_a   1.000
_cell.length_b   1.000
_cell.length_c   1.000
_cell.angle_alpha   90.00
_cell.angle_beta   90.00
_cell.angle_gamma   90.00
#
_symmetry.space_group_name_H-M   'P 1'
#
loop_
_entity.id
_entity.type
_entity.pdbx_description
1 polymer ?
#
loop_
_entity_poly.entity_id
_entity_poly.type
_entity_poly.pdbx_seq_one_letter_code
_entity_poly.pdbx_strand_id
1 'polypeptide(L)'
;MESRSRVAGRRVRRVAVGLSSVAVALLAVSSVAGSAGAVATAGDGVRAARANHGSTECSADFYSGDRRLGPAALPKAGRVGLELVGYHRTGALSSSDFLSQYYDSTLYGGTGGWIYPPQNGYQLKSDGTANEYRKTLRPGRDLDRYGSEYGAFLSPTGVPYTARAIPPSNLDGTPAAGCNYHGYEVTKAFAVEAGPIAAWFAQPGGGLQFQLDAGLVPGAPSAINVLWLVDNGYLKRTG
;
A
#
# COMPACT_ATOMS: atom_id res chain seq x y z
N MET A 1 -26.84 31.18 45.51
CA MET A 1 -27.11 31.98 44.30
C MET A 1 -27.04 31.03 43.11
N GLU A 2 -28.21 30.47 42.74
CA GLU A 2 -28.35 29.49 41.66
C GLU A 2 -28.48 30.25 40.34
N SER A 3 -27.72 29.83 39.32
CA SER A 3 -27.92 30.25 37.95
C SER A 3 -28.26 29.04 37.08
N ARG A 4 -29.55 28.95 36.75
CA ARG A 4 -30.10 27.96 35.82
C ARG A 4 -29.80 28.37 34.39
N SER A 5 -29.10 27.56 33.61
CA SER A 5 -28.95 27.74 32.18
C SER A 5 -29.88 26.81 31.40
N ARG A 6 -30.67 27.41 30.50
CA ARG A 6 -31.76 26.78 29.73
C ARG A 6 -31.18 25.99 28.52
N VAL A 7 -31.63 24.76 28.38
CA VAL A 7 -31.40 23.92 27.20
C VAL A 7 -32.40 24.34 26.11
N ALA A 8 -31.89 24.76 24.95
CA ALA A 8 -32.68 25.03 23.75
C ALA A 8 -32.73 23.78 22.86
N GLY A 9 -33.94 23.24 22.73
CA GLY A 9 -34.21 22.10 21.86
C GLY A 9 -34.19 22.48 20.37
N ARG A 10 -33.41 21.76 19.57
CA ARG A 10 -33.32 21.91 18.11
C ARG A 10 -34.22 20.88 17.45
N ARG A 11 -35.29 21.34 16.79
CA ARG A 11 -36.26 20.50 16.04
C ARG A 11 -35.61 19.95 14.77
N VAL A 12 -35.68 18.64 14.60
CA VAL A 12 -35.30 17.92 13.37
C VAL A 12 -36.49 17.98 12.41
N ARG A 13 -36.29 18.56 11.24
CA ARG A 13 -37.25 18.51 10.11
C ARG A 13 -37.00 17.23 9.32
N ARG A 14 -37.99 16.37 9.25
CA ARG A 14 -38.03 15.20 8.36
C ARG A 14 -38.44 15.69 6.95
N VAL A 15 -37.60 15.40 5.96
CA VAL A 15 -37.90 15.56 4.54
C VAL A 15 -38.33 14.18 4.01
N ALA A 16 -39.56 14.10 3.52
CA ALA A 16 -40.07 12.94 2.81
C ALA A 16 -39.64 13.00 1.35
N VAL A 17 -39.03 11.94 0.85
CA VAL A 17 -38.68 11.78 -0.56
C VAL A 17 -39.65 10.77 -1.17
N GLY A 18 -40.40 11.24 -2.16
CA GLY A 18 -41.40 10.46 -2.90
C GLY A 18 -40.76 9.45 -3.86
N LEU A 19 -41.35 8.26 -3.89
CA LEU A 19 -41.06 7.22 -4.90
C LEU A 19 -41.78 7.56 -6.22
N SER A 20 -41.01 7.65 -7.30
CA SER A 20 -41.56 7.64 -8.67
C SER A 20 -41.25 6.28 -9.30
N SER A 21 -42.31 5.53 -9.56
CA SER A 21 -42.28 4.25 -10.30
C SER A 21 -42.20 4.54 -11.81
N VAL A 22 -41.21 4.01 -12.50
CA VAL A 22 -41.13 3.95 -13.95
C VAL A 22 -41.37 2.52 -14.42
N ALA A 23 -42.44 2.29 -15.14
CA ALA A 23 -42.74 1.03 -15.79
C ALA A 23 -41.96 0.94 -17.12
N VAL A 24 -41.22 -0.14 -17.33
CA VAL A 24 -40.54 -0.45 -18.60
C VAL A 24 -41.26 -1.61 -19.25
N ALA A 25 -41.73 -1.38 -20.46
CA ALA A 25 -42.41 -2.34 -21.30
C ALA A 25 -41.44 -3.35 -21.93
N LEU A 26 -41.80 -4.63 -21.85
CA LEU A 26 -41.11 -5.74 -22.54
C LEU A 26 -41.54 -5.82 -24.00
N LEU A 27 -40.60 -5.68 -24.92
CA LEU A 27 -40.77 -6.07 -26.32
C LEU A 27 -40.06 -7.42 -26.53
N ALA A 28 -40.84 -8.46 -26.78
CA ALA A 28 -40.36 -9.77 -27.19
C ALA A 28 -40.02 -9.75 -28.69
N VAL A 29 -38.78 -10.05 -29.05
CA VAL A 29 -38.36 -10.33 -30.43
C VAL A 29 -38.01 -11.81 -30.53
N SER A 30 -38.85 -12.52 -31.30
CA SER A 30 -38.61 -13.92 -31.65
C SER A 30 -37.57 -13.99 -32.79
N SER A 31 -36.46 -14.66 -32.60
CA SER A 31 -35.50 -14.96 -33.65
C SER A 31 -35.41 -16.46 -33.92
N VAL A 32 -35.56 -16.76 -35.17
CA VAL A 32 -35.60 -18.04 -35.86
C VAL A 32 -34.25 -18.78 -35.70
N ALA A 33 -34.33 -20.08 -35.36
CA ALA A 33 -33.19 -21.00 -35.32
C ALA A 33 -32.71 -21.34 -36.74
N GLY A 34 -31.51 -20.89 -37.10
CA GLY A 34 -30.78 -21.35 -38.26
C GLY A 34 -29.68 -22.34 -37.84
N SER A 35 -29.83 -23.61 -38.19
CA SER A 35 -28.81 -24.63 -38.03
C SER A 35 -27.68 -24.41 -39.05
N ALA A 36 -26.53 -23.97 -38.62
CA ALA A 36 -25.31 -23.97 -39.42
C ALA A 36 -24.29 -24.95 -38.77
N GLY A 37 -23.91 -25.95 -39.56
CA GLY A 37 -23.00 -27.01 -39.15
C GLY A 37 -21.63 -26.46 -38.72
N ALA A 38 -21.15 -26.90 -37.57
CA ALA A 38 -19.81 -26.60 -37.09
C ALA A 38 -18.80 -27.44 -37.86
N VAL A 39 -18.01 -26.78 -38.72
CA VAL A 39 -16.74 -27.33 -39.19
C VAL A 39 -15.74 -27.17 -38.05
N ALA A 40 -15.34 -28.26 -37.44
CA ALA A 40 -14.26 -28.30 -36.46
C ALA A 40 -12.95 -27.96 -37.17
N THR A 41 -12.44 -26.76 -37.01
CA THR A 41 -11.08 -26.39 -37.37
C THR A 41 -10.17 -26.82 -36.24
N ALA A 42 -9.31 -27.80 -36.50
CA ALA A 42 -8.17 -28.19 -35.63
C ALA A 42 -7.20 -26.99 -35.52
N GLY A 43 -7.34 -26.19 -34.49
CA GLY A 43 -6.54 -25.00 -34.27
C GLY A 43 -6.22 -24.68 -32.81
N ASP A 44 -6.76 -25.44 -31.86
CA ASP A 44 -6.64 -25.09 -30.42
C ASP A 44 -5.46 -25.78 -29.69
N GLY A 45 -4.53 -26.37 -30.39
CA GLY A 45 -3.38 -27.12 -29.82
C GLY A 45 -2.12 -26.29 -29.52
N VAL A 46 -2.06 -24.98 -29.84
CA VAL A 46 -0.80 -24.22 -29.78
C VAL A 46 -0.84 -23.05 -28.76
N ARG A 47 -1.87 -22.93 -27.94
CA ARG A 47 -1.96 -21.83 -26.96
C ARG A 47 -1.47 -22.15 -25.56
N ALA A 48 -1.00 -23.37 -25.31
CA ALA A 48 -0.57 -23.83 -23.97
C ALA A 48 0.96 -23.80 -23.72
N ALA A 49 1.74 -23.24 -24.62
CA ALA A 49 3.21 -23.14 -24.45
C ALA A 49 3.72 -21.71 -24.55
N ARG A 50 2.97 -20.72 -24.02
CA ARG A 50 3.61 -19.45 -23.65
C ARG A 50 4.30 -19.68 -22.31
N ALA A 51 5.64 -19.69 -22.40
CA ALA A 51 6.55 -19.77 -21.29
C ALA A 51 6.01 -19.04 -20.07
N ASN A 52 6.10 -19.68 -18.91
CA ASN A 52 5.96 -19.08 -17.58
C ASN A 52 7.01 -17.98 -17.39
N HIS A 53 6.89 -16.87 -18.09
CA HIS A 53 7.50 -15.63 -17.68
C HIS A 53 6.74 -15.26 -16.40
N GLY A 54 7.43 -15.33 -15.25
CA GLY A 54 6.82 -15.05 -13.95
C GLY A 54 6.02 -13.76 -14.02
N SER A 55 4.83 -13.73 -13.41
CA SER A 55 4.01 -12.53 -13.36
C SER A 55 4.85 -11.34 -12.87
N THR A 56 4.65 -10.18 -13.49
CA THR A 56 5.24 -8.90 -13.08
C THR A 56 4.27 -8.08 -12.23
N GLU A 57 3.07 -8.62 -11.94
CA GLU A 57 1.94 -7.88 -11.36
C GLU A 57 1.43 -8.56 -10.08
N CYS A 58 0.90 -7.75 -9.18
CA CYS A 58 0.09 -8.21 -8.05
C CYS A 58 -1.35 -8.51 -8.49
N SER A 59 -1.99 -9.50 -7.85
CA SER A 59 -3.41 -9.76 -8.05
C SER A 59 -4.29 -8.72 -7.34
N ALA A 60 -5.51 -8.54 -7.83
CA ALA A 60 -6.54 -7.78 -7.13
C ALA A 60 -7.17 -8.54 -5.96
N ASP A 61 -7.13 -9.87 -6.00
CA ASP A 61 -7.60 -10.72 -4.90
C ASP A 61 -6.62 -10.69 -3.72
N PHE A 62 -7.15 -10.89 -2.51
CA PHE A 62 -6.35 -10.88 -1.29
C PHE A 62 -5.98 -12.29 -0.82
N TYR A 63 -4.81 -12.44 -0.24
CA TYR A 63 -4.35 -13.69 0.34
C TYR A 63 -5.29 -14.15 1.45
N SER A 64 -5.77 -15.39 1.35
CA SER A 64 -6.79 -15.97 2.24
C SER A 64 -8.07 -15.11 2.36
N GLY A 65 -8.37 -14.27 1.37
CA GLY A 65 -9.50 -13.34 1.39
C GLY A 65 -9.35 -12.17 2.37
N ASP A 66 -8.19 -11.98 2.98
CA ASP A 66 -7.94 -10.93 3.97
C ASP A 66 -7.02 -9.84 3.42
N ARG A 67 -7.56 -8.63 3.24
CA ARG A 67 -6.83 -7.47 2.72
C ARG A 67 -5.58 -7.13 3.52
N ARG A 68 -5.60 -7.37 4.84
CA ARG A 68 -4.42 -7.12 5.70
C ARG A 68 -3.21 -7.94 5.27
N LEU A 69 -3.45 -9.10 4.67
CA LEU A 69 -2.39 -9.98 4.19
C LEU A 69 -1.92 -9.64 2.76
N GLY A 70 -2.46 -8.58 2.14
CA GLY A 70 -2.06 -8.08 0.83
C GLY A 70 -2.51 -8.98 -0.33
N PRO A 71 -2.02 -8.74 -1.57
CA PRO A 71 -2.44 -9.46 -2.78
C PRO A 71 -2.23 -10.97 -2.68
N ALA A 72 -3.15 -11.79 -3.20
CA ALA A 72 -3.06 -13.25 -3.18
C ALA A 72 -1.86 -13.76 -4.00
N ALA A 73 -1.70 -13.23 -5.21
CA ALA A 73 -0.54 -13.51 -6.05
C ALA A 73 0.41 -12.31 -6.06
N LEU A 74 1.70 -12.59 -5.94
CA LEU A 74 2.79 -11.62 -5.97
C LEU A 74 3.63 -11.83 -7.23
N PRO A 75 4.25 -10.77 -7.80
CA PRO A 75 5.11 -10.89 -8.96
C PRO A 75 6.36 -11.73 -8.66
N LYS A 76 6.82 -12.44 -9.69
CA LYS A 76 8.06 -13.24 -9.66
C LYS A 76 9.14 -12.70 -10.60
N ALA A 77 8.82 -11.64 -11.33
CA ALA A 77 9.71 -10.98 -12.27
C ALA A 77 9.54 -9.46 -12.20
N GLY A 78 10.39 -8.73 -12.91
CA GLY A 78 10.42 -7.27 -12.84
C GLY A 78 11.00 -6.76 -11.52
N ARG A 79 10.97 -5.44 -11.33
CA ARG A 79 11.57 -4.79 -10.14
C ARG A 79 10.96 -5.32 -8.84
N VAL A 80 9.64 -5.28 -8.72
CA VAL A 80 8.95 -5.73 -7.50
C VAL A 80 9.20 -7.21 -7.24
N GLY A 81 9.18 -8.06 -8.28
CA GLY A 81 9.48 -9.49 -8.15
C GLY A 81 10.89 -9.75 -7.62
N LEU A 82 11.89 -8.97 -8.04
CA LEU A 82 13.25 -9.06 -7.54
C LEU A 82 13.36 -8.64 -6.07
N GLU A 83 12.67 -7.57 -5.66
CA GLU A 83 12.66 -7.11 -4.26
C GLU A 83 11.87 -8.05 -3.33
N LEU A 84 10.98 -8.90 -3.89
CA LEU A 84 10.22 -9.91 -3.16
C LEU A 84 10.94 -11.28 -3.06
N VAL A 85 12.14 -11.43 -3.60
CA VAL A 85 12.90 -12.68 -3.46
C VAL A 85 13.11 -13.01 -1.97
N GLY A 86 12.72 -14.21 -1.58
CA GLY A 86 12.79 -14.69 -0.19
C GLY A 86 11.73 -14.08 0.76
N TYR A 87 10.78 -13.31 0.24
CA TYR A 87 9.70 -12.78 1.06
C TYR A 87 8.64 -13.85 1.39
N HIS A 88 8.46 -14.09 2.67
CA HIS A 88 7.37 -14.89 3.22
C HIS A 88 6.43 -13.98 3.98
N ARG A 89 5.21 -13.83 3.50
CA ARG A 89 4.17 -12.88 3.94
C ARG A 89 4.02 -12.76 5.47
N THR A 90 3.99 -13.89 6.14
CA THR A 90 3.83 -13.99 7.60
C THR A 90 5.09 -14.57 8.28
N GLY A 91 6.21 -14.63 7.57
CA GLY A 91 7.40 -15.35 8.04
C GLY A 91 7.09 -16.83 8.25
N ALA A 92 7.38 -17.34 9.44
CA ALA A 92 7.07 -18.73 9.85
C ALA A 92 5.72 -18.84 10.59
N LEU A 93 4.97 -17.73 10.77
CA LEU A 93 3.70 -17.72 11.50
C LEU A 93 2.53 -18.14 10.62
N SER A 94 1.47 -18.71 11.23
CA SER A 94 0.18 -18.79 10.57
C SER A 94 -0.40 -17.38 10.31
N SER A 95 -1.36 -17.24 9.39
CA SER A 95 -2.01 -15.95 9.14
C SER A 95 -2.70 -15.40 10.40
N SER A 96 -3.34 -16.28 11.18
CA SER A 96 -3.99 -15.90 12.44
C SER A 96 -2.99 -15.41 13.50
N ASP A 97 -1.88 -16.13 13.68
CA ASP A 97 -0.86 -15.74 14.67
C ASP A 97 -0.18 -14.45 14.28
N PHE A 98 0.12 -14.28 12.98
CA PHE A 98 0.68 -13.03 12.44
C PHE A 98 -0.25 -11.83 12.71
N LEU A 99 -1.54 -11.96 12.38
CA LEU A 99 -2.50 -10.88 12.64
C LEU A 99 -2.71 -10.63 14.12
N SER A 100 -2.75 -11.67 14.96
CA SER A 100 -2.84 -11.52 16.41
C SER A 100 -1.64 -10.79 17.01
N GLN A 101 -0.44 -10.96 16.45
CA GLN A 101 0.78 -10.33 16.93
C GLN A 101 0.95 -8.89 16.45
N TYR A 102 0.53 -8.59 15.21
CA TYR A 102 0.90 -7.33 14.54
C TYR A 102 -0.27 -6.43 14.18
N TYR A 103 -1.51 -6.82 14.47
CA TYR A 103 -2.69 -6.03 14.15
C TYR A 103 -3.62 -5.92 15.36
N ASP A 104 -4.00 -4.70 15.71
CA ASP A 104 -4.95 -4.42 16.79
C ASP A 104 -6.23 -3.84 16.22
N SER A 105 -7.33 -4.57 16.36
CA SER A 105 -8.66 -4.16 15.88
C SER A 105 -9.26 -2.99 16.65
N THR A 106 -8.72 -2.62 17.81
CA THR A 106 -9.23 -1.53 18.65
C THR A 106 -8.60 -0.17 18.34
N LEU A 107 -7.46 -0.17 17.63
CA LEU A 107 -6.80 1.08 17.24
C LEU A 107 -7.71 1.96 16.36
N TYR A 108 -7.41 3.26 16.36
CA TYR A 108 -8.09 4.27 15.55
C TYR A 108 -9.63 4.27 15.71
N GLY A 109 -10.09 4.14 16.96
CA GLY A 109 -11.52 4.15 17.26
C GLY A 109 -12.26 2.89 16.83
N GLY A 110 -11.58 1.74 16.76
CA GLY A 110 -12.17 0.46 16.39
C GLY A 110 -12.12 0.15 14.88
N THR A 111 -11.47 0.98 14.07
CA THR A 111 -11.23 0.67 12.65
C THR A 111 -10.08 -0.31 12.45
N GLY A 112 -9.27 -0.49 13.48
CA GLY A 112 -8.12 -1.37 13.49
C GLY A 112 -6.87 -0.76 12.84
N GLY A 113 -5.71 -1.28 13.19
CA GLY A 113 -4.44 -0.80 12.67
C GLY A 113 -3.27 -1.74 12.93
N TRP A 114 -2.19 -1.53 12.20
CA TRP A 114 -0.94 -2.24 12.42
C TRP A 114 -0.24 -1.74 13.69
N ILE A 115 0.29 -2.66 14.46
CA ILE A 115 1.19 -2.37 15.58
C ILE A 115 2.59 -2.20 15.00
N TYR A 116 3.00 -0.96 14.80
CA TYR A 116 4.33 -0.63 14.27
C TYR A 116 5.40 -0.71 15.36
N PRO A 117 6.68 -0.94 14.96
CA PRO A 117 7.80 -0.94 15.90
C PRO A 117 7.98 0.45 16.55
N PRO A 118 8.54 0.51 17.75
CA PRO A 118 8.88 1.77 18.40
C PRO A 118 9.96 2.55 17.64
N GLN A 119 10.18 3.81 18.01
CA GLN A 119 11.24 4.67 17.45
C GLN A 119 11.20 4.72 15.92
N ASN A 120 10.00 4.88 15.35
CA ASN A 120 9.79 4.98 13.89
C ASN A 120 10.35 3.79 13.09
N GLY A 121 10.55 2.64 13.73
CA GLY A 121 11.06 1.42 13.09
C GLY A 121 12.57 1.39 12.86
N TYR A 122 13.34 2.29 13.46
CA TYR A 122 14.79 2.19 13.44
C TYR A 122 15.30 1.07 14.36
N GLN A 123 16.40 0.43 13.97
CA GLN A 123 17.15 -0.37 14.93
C GLN A 123 17.55 0.50 16.12
N LEU A 124 17.61 -0.12 17.31
CA LEU A 124 17.98 0.61 18.51
C LEU A 124 19.49 0.46 18.79
N LYS A 125 20.09 1.51 19.32
CA LYS A 125 21.41 1.49 19.93
C LYS A 125 21.34 0.76 21.29
N SER A 126 22.47 0.50 21.90
CA SER A 126 22.56 -0.15 23.22
C SER A 126 21.87 0.61 24.35
N ASP A 127 21.70 1.93 24.19
CA ASP A 127 20.99 2.79 25.13
C ASP A 127 19.46 2.87 24.88
N GLY A 128 18.95 2.12 23.89
CA GLY A 128 17.53 2.10 23.53
C GLY A 128 17.07 3.24 22.63
N THR A 129 17.96 4.16 22.25
CA THR A 129 17.64 5.23 21.29
C THR A 129 17.68 4.74 19.86
N ALA A 130 17.00 5.45 18.95
CA ALA A 130 17.03 5.14 17.52
C ALA A 130 18.45 5.23 16.94
N ASN A 131 18.85 4.24 16.14
CA ASN A 131 20.08 4.30 15.36
C ASN A 131 19.83 5.09 14.08
N GLU A 132 19.65 6.39 14.21
CA GLU A 132 19.38 7.30 13.10
C GLU A 132 20.43 8.40 13.02
N TYR A 133 20.56 9.00 11.82
CA TYR A 133 21.46 10.10 11.54
C TYR A 133 20.91 10.97 10.40
N ARG A 134 21.21 12.27 10.45
CA ARG A 134 20.82 13.18 9.37
C ARG A 134 21.60 12.90 8.10
N LYS A 135 20.90 12.83 6.97
CA LYS A 135 21.46 12.59 5.66
C LYS A 135 20.84 13.53 4.62
N THR A 136 21.69 14.14 3.78
CA THR A 136 21.20 14.89 2.60
C THR A 136 21.09 13.95 1.41
N LEU A 137 19.90 13.85 0.83
CA LEU A 137 19.65 13.20 -0.45
C LEU A 137 19.90 14.23 -1.56
N ARG A 138 20.72 13.84 -2.55
CA ARG A 138 21.18 14.73 -3.65
C ARG A 138 20.44 14.38 -4.94
N PRO A 139 20.30 15.34 -5.89
CA PRO A 139 19.78 15.08 -7.22
C PRO A 139 20.45 13.88 -7.92
N GLY A 140 19.66 13.12 -8.69
CA GLY A 140 20.08 11.90 -9.37
C GLY A 140 20.08 10.64 -8.50
N ARG A 141 19.64 10.72 -7.24
CA ARG A 141 19.48 9.53 -6.39
C ARG A 141 18.12 8.88 -6.61
N ASP A 142 18.13 7.59 -6.89
CA ASP A 142 16.91 6.79 -6.98
C ASP A 142 16.44 6.33 -5.61
N LEU A 143 15.14 6.49 -5.39
CA LEU A 143 14.41 6.11 -4.19
C LEU A 143 13.16 5.35 -4.58
N ASP A 144 12.60 4.63 -3.62
CA ASP A 144 11.31 3.99 -3.80
C ASP A 144 10.50 3.90 -2.50
N ARG A 145 9.25 3.45 -2.67
CA ARG A 145 8.31 3.26 -1.60
C ARG A 145 7.26 2.20 -1.98
N TYR A 146 6.84 1.41 -1.01
CA TYR A 146 5.60 0.64 -1.03
C TYR A 146 4.56 1.30 -0.13
N GLY A 147 3.32 1.40 -0.61
CA GLY A 147 2.23 2.05 0.10
C GLY A 147 1.97 3.48 -0.35
N SER A 148 0.93 4.10 0.22
CA SER A 148 0.45 5.44 -0.15
C SER A 148 1.52 6.53 -0.07
N GLU A 149 1.54 7.43 -1.03
CA GLU A 149 2.44 8.60 -1.07
C GLU A 149 2.16 9.63 0.06
N TYR A 150 1.06 9.47 0.81
CA TYR A 150 0.82 10.23 2.04
C TYR A 150 1.71 9.80 3.22
N GLY A 151 2.52 8.74 3.07
CA GLY A 151 3.49 8.35 4.07
C GLY A 151 4.77 9.18 4.04
N ALA A 152 5.52 9.12 5.14
CA ALA A 152 6.74 9.92 5.35
C ALA A 152 8.04 9.09 5.24
N PHE A 153 8.00 7.88 4.69
CA PHE A 153 9.18 7.02 4.61
C PHE A 153 9.51 6.64 3.17
N LEU A 154 10.78 6.63 2.84
CA LEU A 154 11.38 6.20 1.58
C LEU A 154 12.50 5.20 1.86
N SER A 155 12.91 4.45 0.83
CA SER A 155 14.12 3.63 0.86
C SER A 155 14.98 3.89 -0.38
N PRO A 156 16.27 3.53 -0.37
CA PRO A 156 17.02 3.39 -1.62
C PRO A 156 16.34 2.36 -2.52
N THR A 157 16.27 2.62 -3.80
CA THR A 157 15.74 1.67 -4.78
C THR A 157 16.50 0.34 -4.72
N GLY A 158 15.75 -0.79 -4.77
CA GLY A 158 16.30 -2.13 -4.75
C GLY A 158 16.53 -2.73 -3.36
N VAL A 159 16.13 -2.05 -2.28
CA VAL A 159 16.12 -2.65 -0.95
C VAL A 159 15.09 -3.79 -0.93
N PRO A 160 15.48 -5.04 -0.58
CA PRO A 160 14.54 -6.15 -0.51
C PRO A 160 13.33 -5.87 0.39
N TYR A 161 12.15 -6.36 0.03
CA TYR A 161 10.93 -6.15 0.81
C TYR A 161 11.06 -6.70 2.24
N THR A 162 11.75 -7.85 2.41
CA THR A 162 12.08 -8.43 3.70
C THR A 162 12.91 -7.50 4.59
N ALA A 163 13.79 -6.72 3.98
CA ALA A 163 14.66 -5.78 4.69
C ALA A 163 13.93 -4.48 5.09
N ARG A 164 12.75 -4.21 4.53
CA ARG A 164 11.90 -3.06 4.88
C ARG A 164 11.03 -3.32 6.12
N ALA A 165 10.76 -4.58 6.45
CA ALA A 165 9.96 -5.00 7.60
C ALA A 165 8.63 -4.23 7.73
N ILE A 166 7.91 -4.09 6.60
CA ILE A 166 6.61 -3.42 6.49
C ILE A 166 5.48 -4.45 6.29
N PRO A 167 4.22 -4.11 6.62
CA PRO A 167 3.12 -5.07 6.56
C PRO A 167 2.79 -5.50 5.13
N PRO A 168 2.24 -6.72 4.94
CA PRO A 168 1.88 -7.26 3.62
C PRO A 168 0.90 -6.38 2.84
N SER A 169 0.02 -5.67 3.54
CA SER A 169 -0.95 -4.75 2.93
C SER A 169 -0.32 -3.55 2.22
N ASN A 170 0.96 -3.26 2.44
CA ASN A 170 1.67 -2.22 1.69
C ASN A 170 1.86 -2.59 0.20
N LEU A 171 1.66 -3.86 -0.17
CA LEU A 171 1.64 -4.33 -1.55
C LEU A 171 0.25 -4.18 -2.22
N ASP A 172 -0.79 -3.81 -1.46
CA ASP A 172 -2.14 -3.60 -1.97
C ASP A 172 -2.31 -2.15 -2.43
N GLY A 173 -2.55 -1.96 -3.71
CA GLY A 173 -2.73 -0.65 -4.35
C GLY A 173 -3.89 -0.61 -5.33
N THR A 174 -4.16 0.57 -5.86
CA THR A 174 -5.11 0.79 -6.94
C THR A 174 -4.42 1.59 -8.05
N PRO A 175 -4.19 0.99 -9.22
CA PRO A 175 -4.51 -0.39 -9.62
C PRO A 175 -3.63 -1.44 -8.90
N ALA A 176 -4.18 -2.62 -8.66
CA ALA A 176 -3.48 -3.71 -7.95
C ALA A 176 -2.20 -4.16 -8.65
N ALA A 177 -2.20 -4.20 -9.99
CA ALA A 177 -1.09 -4.64 -10.83
C ALA A 177 0.27 -3.99 -10.44
N GLY A 178 0.25 -2.73 -10.03
CA GLY A 178 1.45 -1.99 -9.61
C GLY A 178 2.02 -2.37 -8.25
N CYS A 179 1.38 -3.26 -7.48
CA CYS A 179 1.82 -3.66 -6.13
C CYS A 179 2.05 -2.48 -5.19
N ASN A 180 1.34 -1.36 -5.39
CA ASN A 180 1.51 -0.12 -4.63
C ASN A 180 2.98 0.35 -4.53
N TYR A 181 3.76 0.06 -5.57
CA TYR A 181 5.16 0.44 -5.71
C TYR A 181 5.27 1.79 -6.40
N HIS A 182 6.10 2.66 -5.86
CA HIS A 182 6.36 3.99 -6.39
C HIS A 182 7.86 4.23 -6.44
N GLY A 183 8.38 4.51 -7.62
CA GLY A 183 9.78 4.88 -7.86
C GLY A 183 9.94 6.39 -8.01
N TYR A 184 11.06 6.92 -7.54
CA TYR A 184 11.38 8.36 -7.59
C TYR A 184 12.84 8.60 -7.89
N GLU A 185 13.10 9.72 -8.56
CA GLU A 185 14.41 10.35 -8.66
C GLU A 185 14.41 11.65 -7.83
N VAL A 186 15.43 11.87 -7.05
CA VAL A 186 15.65 13.15 -6.36
C VAL A 186 16.02 14.21 -7.40
N THR A 187 15.28 15.30 -7.47
CA THR A 187 15.50 16.42 -8.40
C THR A 187 16.04 17.66 -7.69
N LYS A 188 15.71 17.83 -6.39
CA LYS A 188 16.20 18.91 -5.54
C LYS A 188 16.68 18.32 -4.22
N ALA A 189 17.87 18.74 -3.78
CA ALA A 189 18.45 18.23 -2.53
C ALA A 189 17.58 18.56 -1.32
N PHE A 190 17.41 17.57 -0.42
CA PHE A 190 16.73 17.73 0.87
C PHE A 190 17.35 16.80 1.91
N ALA A 191 17.15 17.14 3.18
CA ALA A 191 17.66 16.33 4.29
C ALA A 191 16.54 15.44 4.87
N VAL A 192 16.95 14.29 5.39
CA VAL A 192 16.12 13.27 6.03
C VAL A 192 16.81 12.73 7.26
N GLU A 193 16.04 12.09 8.15
CA GLU A 193 16.62 11.15 9.11
C GLU A 193 16.77 9.78 8.44
N ALA A 194 17.95 9.17 8.58
CA ALA A 194 18.32 7.93 7.91
C ALA A 194 18.81 6.91 8.93
N GLY A 195 18.50 5.63 8.72
CA GLY A 195 19.02 4.58 9.60
C GLY A 195 18.53 3.19 9.20
N PRO A 196 19.13 2.14 9.79
CA PRO A 196 18.75 0.76 9.53
C PRO A 196 17.38 0.45 10.16
N ILE A 197 16.59 -0.36 9.44
CA ILE A 197 15.25 -0.78 9.83
C ILE A 197 15.32 -1.93 10.82
N ALA A 198 14.56 -1.87 11.92
CA ALA A 198 14.41 -2.96 12.89
C ALA A 198 13.67 -4.16 12.27
N ALA A 199 13.93 -5.35 12.80
CA ALA A 199 13.13 -6.54 12.49
C ALA A 199 11.70 -6.36 13.02
N TRP A 200 10.69 -6.54 12.16
CA TRP A 200 9.27 -6.44 12.50
C TRP A 200 8.41 -7.17 11.45
N PHE A 201 7.12 -7.36 11.70
CA PHE A 201 6.20 -8.07 10.79
C PHE A 201 6.74 -9.42 10.32
N ALA A 202 7.39 -10.18 11.23
CA ALA A 202 8.05 -11.44 10.96
C ALA A 202 9.09 -11.36 9.81
N GLN A 203 9.68 -10.18 9.58
CA GLN A 203 10.73 -9.93 8.60
C GLN A 203 12.02 -9.49 9.31
N PRO A 204 13.20 -9.80 8.73
CA PRO A 204 14.49 -9.53 9.37
C PRO A 204 14.85 -8.05 9.50
N GLY A 205 14.29 -7.17 8.68
CA GLY A 205 14.72 -5.77 8.65
C GLY A 205 16.14 -5.63 8.10
N GLY A 206 16.85 -4.60 8.57
CA GLY A 206 18.24 -4.32 8.20
C GLY A 206 18.38 -3.47 6.93
N GLY A 207 17.30 -3.18 6.21
CA GLY A 207 17.30 -2.21 5.12
C GLY A 207 17.54 -0.79 5.61
N LEU A 208 17.85 0.12 4.70
CA LEU A 208 17.99 1.54 5.00
C LEU A 208 16.66 2.24 4.73
N GLN A 209 16.15 2.99 5.71
CA GLN A 209 15.03 3.90 5.53
C GLN A 209 15.46 5.36 5.63
N PHE A 210 14.67 6.22 4.98
CA PHE A 210 14.74 7.67 5.03
C PHE A 210 13.40 8.19 5.52
N GLN A 211 13.38 8.76 6.70
CA GLN A 211 12.20 9.41 7.28
C GLN A 211 12.21 10.89 6.95
N LEU A 212 11.09 11.39 6.45
CA LEU A 212 10.88 12.82 6.24
C LEU A 212 10.66 13.51 7.58
N ASP A 213 11.36 14.60 7.80
CA ASP A 213 11.18 15.51 8.93
C ASP A 213 10.94 16.93 8.39
N ALA A 214 9.82 17.53 8.79
CA ALA A 214 9.45 18.87 8.37
C ALA A 214 10.49 19.94 8.76
N GLY A 215 11.18 19.74 9.88
CA GLY A 215 12.25 20.63 10.34
C GLY A 215 13.51 20.59 9.46
N LEU A 216 13.64 19.58 8.60
CA LEU A 216 14.80 19.40 7.72
C LEU A 216 14.56 19.85 6.29
N VAL A 217 13.31 20.12 5.89
CA VAL A 217 12.95 20.49 4.52
C VAL A 217 12.34 21.89 4.51
N PRO A 218 12.99 22.90 3.91
CA PRO A 218 12.50 24.26 3.91
C PRO A 218 11.10 24.38 3.30
N GLY A 219 10.18 25.05 4.02
CA GLY A 219 8.80 25.28 3.58
C GLY A 219 7.88 24.07 3.70
N ALA A 220 8.34 22.99 4.30
CA ALA A 220 7.51 21.79 4.50
C ALA A 220 6.39 22.02 5.53
N PRO A 221 5.20 21.43 5.34
CA PRO A 221 4.15 21.41 6.36
C PRO A 221 4.56 20.47 7.51
N SER A 222 3.99 20.67 8.69
CA SER A 222 4.27 19.83 9.87
C SER A 222 4.04 18.33 9.64
N ALA A 223 3.07 17.98 8.79
CA ALA A 223 2.80 16.61 8.33
C ALA A 223 3.35 16.38 6.91
N ILE A 224 4.67 16.54 6.76
CA ILE A 224 5.35 16.30 5.47
C ILE A 224 5.18 14.84 5.04
N ASN A 225 4.97 14.63 3.73
CA ASN A 225 4.84 13.31 3.12
C ASN A 225 5.48 13.28 1.73
N VAL A 226 5.57 12.09 1.13
CA VAL A 226 6.22 11.92 -0.18
C VAL A 226 5.48 12.66 -1.30
N LEU A 227 4.13 12.68 -1.27
CA LEU A 227 3.34 13.43 -2.26
C LEU A 227 3.71 14.92 -2.26
N TRP A 228 3.86 15.52 -1.07
CA TRP A 228 4.28 16.92 -0.94
C TRP A 228 5.66 17.17 -1.58
N LEU A 229 6.61 16.22 -1.42
CA LEU A 229 7.93 16.34 -2.07
C LEU A 229 7.82 16.31 -3.60
N VAL A 230 6.93 15.48 -4.15
CA VAL A 230 6.66 15.43 -5.59
C VAL A 230 6.05 16.73 -6.06
N ASP A 231 5.01 17.22 -5.38
CA ASP A 231 4.28 18.43 -5.75
C ASP A 231 5.15 19.71 -5.64
N ASN A 232 6.20 19.68 -4.80
CA ASN A 232 7.14 20.80 -4.61
C ASN A 232 8.48 20.61 -5.34
N GLY A 233 8.58 19.65 -6.26
CA GLY A 233 9.71 19.46 -7.15
C GLY A 233 10.99 18.98 -6.46
N TYR A 234 10.89 18.29 -5.33
CA TYR A 234 12.00 17.59 -4.70
C TYR A 234 12.20 16.18 -5.27
N LEU A 235 11.10 15.55 -5.67
CA LEU A 235 11.06 14.23 -6.26
C LEU A 235 10.32 14.25 -7.60
N LYS A 236 10.78 13.41 -8.53
CA LYS A 236 10.09 13.08 -9.79
C LYS A 236 9.77 11.60 -9.78
N ARG A 237 8.52 11.22 -10.11
CA ARG A 237 8.14 9.81 -10.28
C ARG A 237 8.88 9.20 -11.49
N THR A 238 9.36 7.96 -11.35
CA THR A 238 10.14 7.23 -12.36
C THR A 238 9.50 5.93 -12.83
N GLY A 239 8.33 5.58 -12.31
CA GLY A 239 7.61 4.36 -12.72
C GLY A 239 6.30 4.22 -11.99
#